data_2d46ff35db4319839b9e323c6f918123
#
_entry.id   2d46ff35db4319839b9e323c6f918123
#
_cell.length_a   1.000
_cell.length_b   1.000
_cell.length_c   1.000
_cell.angle_alpha   90.00
_cell.angle_beta   90.00
_cell.angle_gamma   90.00
#
_symmetry.space_group_name_H-M   'P 1'
#
loop_
_entity.id
_entity.type
_entity.pdbx_description
1 polymer ?
#
loop_
_entity_poly.entity_id
_entity_poly.type
_entity_poly.pdbx_seq_one_letter_code
_entity_poly.pdbx_strand_id
1 'polypeptide(L)'
;MTGFDRFTLDVADGPAIERAALQALLAQLLPQFSHDEEGVDRIAVLDLDGVPGEEVAAAMERAAERTVGLVVLSSSDSLEPVRAVLRRERAAYVWKGDDPSELAAAVVSVASGRTWISDTARHRLVHGREVRRPVLSPQESRVMRAYGAGAAVRTVAVDLNVAEHTVRTYIKRIRAKYLETGVTLDSRVDFYRHIGDHDVAIRRGGDRVRAVEQQAGSDAVSERRA
;
A
#
# COMPACT_ATOMS: atom_id res chain seq x y z
N MET A 1 -11.47 -3.03 -36.33
CA MET A 1 -11.73 -2.21 -35.12
C MET A 1 -11.69 -3.15 -33.95
N THR A 2 -10.63 -3.10 -33.16
CA THR A 2 -10.47 -3.88 -31.94
C THR A 2 -11.44 -3.30 -30.92
N GLY A 3 -12.28 -4.11 -30.25
CA GLY A 3 -13.34 -3.65 -29.35
C GLY A 3 -12.87 -2.90 -28.08
N PHE A 4 -11.67 -2.33 -28.10
CA PHE A 4 -11.07 -1.54 -27.01
C PHE A 4 -11.21 -0.02 -27.19
N ASP A 5 -11.63 0.47 -28.38
CA ASP A 5 -11.80 1.90 -28.68
C ASP A 5 -12.81 2.60 -27.76
N ARG A 6 -13.63 1.83 -27.05
CA ARG A 6 -14.64 2.32 -26.09
C ARG A 6 -14.11 2.57 -24.69
N PHE A 7 -12.87 2.22 -24.38
CA PHE A 7 -12.32 2.36 -23.04
C PHE A 7 -11.38 3.55 -22.96
N THR A 8 -11.53 4.34 -21.90
CA THR A 8 -10.60 5.40 -21.50
C THR A 8 -9.81 4.94 -20.28
N LEU A 9 -8.49 5.21 -20.27
CA LEU A 9 -7.63 4.95 -19.13
C LEU A 9 -7.54 6.21 -18.28
N ASP A 10 -7.95 6.11 -17.02
CA ASP A 10 -7.88 7.17 -16.03
C ASP A 10 -6.85 6.83 -14.96
N VAL A 11 -5.78 7.61 -14.86
CA VAL A 11 -4.76 7.44 -13.82
C VAL A 11 -5.23 8.16 -12.58
N ALA A 12 -5.74 7.36 -11.64
CA ALA A 12 -6.30 7.84 -10.39
C ALA A 12 -5.21 8.08 -9.34
N ASP A 13 -5.35 9.18 -8.61
CA ASP A 13 -4.53 9.61 -7.47
C ASP A 13 -2.99 9.64 -7.74
N GLY A 14 -2.24 10.16 -6.79
CA GLY A 14 -0.79 10.21 -6.84
C GLY A 14 -0.20 11.58 -7.24
N PRO A 15 1.11 11.76 -7.01
CA PRO A 15 1.85 12.96 -7.35
C PRO A 15 1.77 13.27 -8.86
N ALA A 16 1.72 14.55 -9.22
CA ALA A 16 1.50 14.98 -10.61
C ALA A 16 2.55 14.42 -11.60
N ILE A 17 3.82 14.31 -11.17
CA ILE A 17 4.91 13.80 -12.02
C ILE A 17 4.73 12.29 -12.25
N GLU A 18 4.42 11.52 -11.23
CA GLU A 18 4.21 10.07 -11.33
C GLU A 18 2.99 9.75 -12.19
N ARG A 19 1.89 10.49 -11.99
CA ARG A 19 0.70 10.37 -12.82
C ARG A 19 0.98 10.68 -14.28
N ALA A 20 1.70 11.77 -14.59
CA ALA A 20 2.05 12.13 -15.96
C ALA A 20 2.98 11.07 -16.61
N ALA A 21 3.94 10.53 -15.87
CA ALA A 21 4.81 9.47 -16.34
C ALA A 21 4.03 8.18 -16.64
N LEU A 22 3.10 7.79 -15.76
CA LEU A 22 2.26 6.62 -15.95
C LEU A 22 1.30 6.81 -17.14
N GLN A 23 0.71 7.99 -17.31
CA GLN A 23 -0.11 8.31 -18.48
C GLN A 23 0.70 8.20 -19.80
N ALA A 24 1.93 8.74 -19.81
CA ALA A 24 2.79 8.65 -20.99
C ALA A 24 3.17 7.19 -21.30
N LEU A 25 3.47 6.39 -20.29
CA LEU A 25 3.75 4.97 -20.46
C LEU A 25 2.54 4.21 -21.00
N LEU A 26 1.36 4.45 -20.45
CA LEU A 26 0.11 3.83 -20.92
C LEU A 26 -0.21 4.21 -22.37
N ALA A 27 -0.04 5.48 -22.75
CA ALA A 27 -0.24 5.92 -24.13
C ALA A 27 0.73 5.24 -25.12
N GLN A 28 1.96 4.98 -24.69
CA GLN A 28 2.94 4.25 -25.49
C GLN A 28 2.61 2.75 -25.62
N LEU A 29 2.22 2.11 -24.52
CA LEU A 29 1.95 0.67 -24.48
C LEU A 29 0.60 0.31 -25.10
N LEU A 30 -0.38 1.20 -25.02
CA LEU A 30 -1.79 0.96 -25.33
C LEU A 30 -2.38 2.09 -26.19
N PRO A 31 -1.82 2.36 -27.38
CA PRO A 31 -2.27 3.47 -28.22
C PRO A 31 -3.72 3.33 -28.72
N GLN A 32 -4.31 2.14 -28.58
CA GLN A 32 -5.71 1.86 -28.93
C GLN A 32 -6.72 2.27 -27.84
N PHE A 33 -6.26 2.71 -26.66
CA PHE A 33 -7.11 3.22 -25.61
C PHE A 33 -7.11 4.75 -25.63
N SER A 34 -8.28 5.36 -25.40
CA SER A 34 -8.37 6.81 -25.26
C SER A 34 -7.97 7.25 -23.85
N HIS A 35 -7.55 8.51 -23.72
CA HIS A 35 -7.19 9.10 -22.43
C HIS A 35 -8.10 10.29 -22.03
N ASP A 36 -8.99 10.78 -22.94
CA ASP A 36 -9.71 12.04 -22.75
C ASP A 36 -11.15 12.08 -23.29
N GLU A 37 -11.75 10.97 -23.67
CA GLU A 37 -13.11 11.00 -24.26
C GLU A 37 -14.21 10.89 -23.20
N GLU A 38 -15.14 11.86 -23.19
CA GLU A 38 -16.37 11.79 -22.41
C GLU A 38 -17.33 10.73 -23.00
N GLY A 39 -17.91 9.90 -22.13
CA GLY A 39 -18.98 8.98 -22.52
C GLY A 39 -18.56 7.56 -22.87
N VAL A 40 -17.27 7.21 -22.73
CA VAL A 40 -16.77 5.84 -22.86
C VAL A 40 -16.56 5.18 -21.50
N ASP A 41 -16.51 3.86 -21.49
CA ASP A 41 -16.22 3.08 -20.29
C ASP A 41 -14.81 3.41 -19.75
N ARG A 42 -14.69 3.72 -18.47
CA ARG A 42 -13.40 4.08 -17.85
C ARG A 42 -12.79 2.90 -17.12
N ILE A 43 -11.47 2.74 -17.26
CA ILE A 43 -10.66 1.83 -16.46
C ILE A 43 -9.71 2.68 -15.63
N ALA A 44 -9.82 2.59 -14.30
CA ALA A 44 -8.88 3.27 -13.42
C ALA A 44 -7.56 2.52 -13.35
N VAL A 45 -6.46 3.26 -13.41
CA VAL A 45 -5.11 2.77 -13.11
C VAL A 45 -4.64 3.48 -11.84
N LEU A 46 -4.56 2.75 -10.74
CA LEU A 46 -4.28 3.26 -9.41
C LEU A 46 -2.90 2.84 -8.94
N ASP A 47 -2.05 3.81 -8.68
CA ASP A 47 -0.77 3.59 -8.01
C ASP A 47 -0.95 3.66 -6.49
N LEU A 48 -0.59 2.58 -5.80
CA LEU A 48 -0.68 2.50 -4.34
C LEU A 48 0.60 2.93 -3.61
N ASP A 49 1.69 3.19 -4.33
CA ASP A 49 2.91 3.63 -3.67
C ASP A 49 2.70 5.04 -3.09
N GLY A 50 3.07 5.20 -1.82
CA GLY A 50 2.80 6.44 -1.07
C GLY A 50 1.40 6.52 -0.44
N VAL A 51 0.48 5.61 -0.76
CA VAL A 51 -0.82 5.51 -0.07
C VAL A 51 -0.62 4.82 1.28
N PRO A 52 -1.02 5.44 2.40
CA PRO A 52 -0.97 4.79 3.71
C PRO A 52 -1.75 3.48 3.72
N GLY A 53 -1.21 2.45 4.40
CA GLY A 53 -1.80 1.10 4.37
C GLY A 53 -3.27 1.03 4.81
N GLU A 54 -3.68 1.90 5.76
CA GLU A 54 -5.08 2.03 6.19
C GLU A 54 -5.99 2.70 5.16
N GLU A 55 -5.43 3.45 4.21
CA GLU A 55 -6.18 4.14 3.16
C GLU A 55 -6.26 3.35 1.86
N VAL A 56 -5.48 2.28 1.70
CA VAL A 56 -5.41 1.47 0.48
C VAL A 56 -6.80 0.97 0.06
N ALA A 57 -7.57 0.41 0.99
CA ALA A 57 -8.92 -0.07 0.69
C ALA A 57 -9.83 1.08 0.22
N ALA A 58 -9.80 2.22 0.90
CA ALA A 58 -10.59 3.39 0.54
C ALA A 58 -10.16 3.99 -0.81
N ALA A 59 -8.86 4.02 -1.11
CA ALA A 59 -8.34 4.47 -2.40
C ALA A 59 -8.82 3.55 -3.54
N MET A 60 -8.77 2.24 -3.35
CA MET A 60 -9.28 1.26 -4.32
C MET A 60 -10.80 1.42 -4.55
N GLU A 61 -11.60 1.65 -3.49
CA GLU A 61 -13.04 1.89 -3.62
C GLU A 61 -13.30 3.19 -4.38
N ARG A 62 -12.67 4.30 -4.01
CA ARG A 62 -12.82 5.58 -4.72
C ARG A 62 -12.47 5.47 -6.21
N ALA A 63 -11.36 4.79 -6.53
CA ALA A 63 -10.98 4.59 -7.94
C ALA A 63 -11.99 3.73 -8.71
N ALA A 64 -12.65 2.79 -8.04
CA ALA A 64 -13.63 1.90 -8.65
C ALA A 64 -15.03 2.52 -8.81
N GLU A 65 -15.41 3.54 -8.01
CA GLU A 65 -16.77 4.10 -7.99
C GLU A 65 -17.26 4.65 -9.34
N ARG A 66 -16.34 5.12 -10.17
CA ARG A 66 -16.64 5.80 -11.44
C ARG A 66 -16.09 5.07 -12.68
N THR A 67 -15.70 3.82 -12.52
CA THR A 67 -15.01 3.06 -13.55
C THR A 67 -15.60 1.66 -13.68
N VAL A 68 -15.48 1.09 -14.87
CA VAL A 68 -15.94 -0.27 -15.16
C VAL A 68 -14.87 -1.31 -14.85
N GLY A 69 -13.65 -0.88 -14.51
CA GLY A 69 -12.54 -1.75 -14.17
C GLY A 69 -11.43 -1.02 -13.43
N LEU A 70 -10.63 -1.77 -12.70
CA LEU A 70 -9.54 -1.26 -11.85
C LEU A 70 -8.24 -2.02 -12.10
N VAL A 71 -7.18 -1.30 -12.39
CA VAL A 71 -5.81 -1.82 -12.44
C VAL A 71 -5.01 -1.19 -11.30
N VAL A 72 -4.45 -2.01 -10.44
CA VAL A 72 -3.69 -1.58 -9.27
C VAL A 72 -2.21 -1.85 -9.49
N LEU A 73 -1.38 -0.85 -9.23
CA LEU A 73 0.08 -0.93 -9.24
C LEU A 73 0.62 -0.77 -7.83
N SER A 74 1.64 -1.54 -7.47
CA SER A 74 2.35 -1.32 -6.21
C SER A 74 3.74 -1.95 -6.22
N SER A 75 4.69 -1.33 -5.51
CA SER A 75 5.99 -1.92 -5.17
C SER A 75 5.97 -2.61 -3.80
N SER A 76 4.85 -2.56 -3.07
CA SER A 76 4.71 -3.12 -1.73
C SER A 76 4.69 -4.65 -1.74
N ASP A 77 5.30 -5.27 -0.74
CA ASP A 77 5.22 -6.71 -0.51
C ASP A 77 3.90 -7.16 0.15
N SER A 78 2.99 -6.23 0.43
CA SER A 78 1.68 -6.53 1.00
C SER A 78 0.81 -7.33 0.02
N LEU A 79 0.25 -8.45 0.49
CA LEU A 79 -0.69 -9.25 -0.29
C LEU A 79 -2.14 -8.77 -0.18
N GLU A 80 -2.42 -7.78 0.68
CA GLU A 80 -3.80 -7.27 0.84
C GLU A 80 -4.39 -6.67 -0.44
N PRO A 81 -3.66 -5.82 -1.20
CA PRO A 81 -4.17 -5.32 -2.48
C PRO A 81 -4.41 -6.44 -3.51
N VAL A 82 -3.52 -7.45 -3.54
CA VAL A 82 -3.68 -8.62 -4.42
C VAL A 82 -4.96 -9.39 -4.08
N ARG A 83 -5.19 -9.65 -2.78
CA ARG A 83 -6.41 -10.32 -2.30
C ARG A 83 -7.67 -9.49 -2.57
N ALA A 84 -7.59 -8.17 -2.44
CA ALA A 84 -8.68 -7.26 -2.73
C ALA A 84 -9.06 -7.29 -4.21
N VAL A 85 -8.08 -7.29 -5.11
CA VAL A 85 -8.27 -7.43 -6.56
C VAL A 85 -8.93 -8.78 -6.90
N LEU A 86 -8.48 -9.88 -6.30
CA LEU A 86 -9.04 -11.21 -6.56
C LEU A 86 -10.50 -11.39 -6.12
N ARG A 87 -11.02 -10.51 -5.25
CA ARG A 87 -12.43 -10.48 -4.85
C ARG A 87 -13.32 -9.64 -5.76
N ARG A 88 -12.74 -8.99 -6.77
CA ARG A 88 -13.43 -8.10 -7.70
C ARG A 88 -13.48 -8.70 -9.10
N GLU A 89 -14.54 -8.44 -9.80
CA GLU A 89 -14.59 -8.59 -11.26
C GLU A 89 -13.89 -7.41 -11.92
N ARG A 90 -13.35 -7.61 -13.12
CA ARG A 90 -12.67 -6.56 -13.92
C ARG A 90 -11.62 -5.80 -13.10
N ALA A 91 -10.79 -6.52 -12.39
CA ALA A 91 -9.71 -5.91 -11.62
C ALA A 91 -8.37 -6.59 -11.90
N ALA A 92 -7.29 -5.84 -11.86
CA ALA A 92 -5.95 -6.38 -12.04
C ALA A 92 -4.98 -5.83 -11.00
N TYR A 93 -3.96 -6.62 -10.69
CA TYR A 93 -2.81 -6.19 -9.89
C TYR A 93 -1.50 -6.45 -10.63
N VAL A 94 -0.67 -5.42 -10.69
CA VAL A 94 0.67 -5.46 -11.27
C VAL A 94 1.70 -5.05 -10.20
N TRP A 95 2.70 -5.88 -10.01
CA TRP A 95 3.84 -5.48 -9.20
C TRP A 95 4.78 -4.59 -10.03
N LYS A 96 5.16 -3.42 -9.52
CA LYS A 96 5.96 -2.42 -10.27
C LYS A 96 7.35 -2.87 -10.69
N GLY A 97 7.86 -3.96 -10.14
CA GLY A 97 9.12 -4.56 -10.57
C GLY A 97 8.98 -5.52 -11.76
N ASP A 98 7.76 -5.77 -12.24
CA ASP A 98 7.52 -6.59 -13.43
C ASP A 98 7.80 -5.80 -14.72
N ASP A 99 7.89 -6.51 -15.85
CA ASP A 99 8.05 -5.87 -17.16
C ASP A 99 6.83 -4.99 -17.47
N PRO A 100 7.01 -3.81 -18.10
CA PRO A 100 5.90 -2.93 -18.47
C PRO A 100 4.81 -3.60 -19.34
N SER A 101 5.14 -4.66 -20.08
CA SER A 101 4.14 -5.45 -20.83
C SER A 101 3.09 -6.12 -19.93
N GLU A 102 3.42 -6.39 -18.66
CA GLU A 102 2.48 -6.92 -17.66
C GLU A 102 1.36 -5.91 -17.37
N LEU A 103 1.69 -4.61 -17.36
CA LEU A 103 0.69 -3.56 -17.21
C LEU A 103 -0.25 -3.52 -18.43
N ALA A 104 0.29 -3.65 -19.63
CA ALA A 104 -0.54 -3.73 -20.83
C ALA A 104 -1.46 -4.97 -20.81
N ALA A 105 -0.95 -6.13 -20.43
CA ALA A 105 -1.72 -7.36 -20.29
C ALA A 105 -2.84 -7.22 -19.24
N ALA A 106 -2.56 -6.55 -18.12
CA ALA A 106 -3.52 -6.26 -17.07
C ALA A 106 -4.69 -5.42 -17.58
N VAL A 107 -4.39 -4.29 -18.25
CA VAL A 107 -5.42 -3.40 -18.82
C VAL A 107 -6.29 -4.13 -19.86
N VAL A 108 -5.69 -4.85 -20.79
CA VAL A 108 -6.41 -5.64 -21.80
C VAL A 108 -7.30 -6.71 -21.14
N SER A 109 -6.82 -7.35 -20.09
CA SER A 109 -7.61 -8.35 -19.35
C SER A 109 -8.83 -7.72 -18.68
N VAL A 110 -8.66 -6.58 -18.01
CA VAL A 110 -9.75 -5.82 -17.37
C VAL A 110 -10.76 -5.33 -18.39
N ALA A 111 -10.31 -4.76 -19.51
CA ALA A 111 -11.17 -4.34 -20.61
C ALA A 111 -11.99 -5.51 -21.19
N SER A 112 -11.41 -6.72 -21.17
CA SER A 112 -12.08 -7.96 -21.58
C SER A 112 -12.99 -8.57 -20.51
N GLY A 113 -13.20 -7.88 -19.38
CA GLY A 113 -14.08 -8.32 -18.30
C GLY A 113 -13.45 -9.34 -17.34
N ARG A 114 -12.14 -9.52 -17.36
CA ARG A 114 -11.43 -10.53 -16.58
C ARG A 114 -10.67 -9.92 -15.41
N THR A 115 -10.47 -10.72 -14.36
CA THR A 115 -9.54 -10.43 -13.27
C THR A 115 -8.16 -10.98 -13.63
N TRP A 116 -7.10 -10.24 -13.31
CA TRP A 116 -5.73 -10.60 -13.65
C TRP A 116 -4.74 -10.20 -12.55
N ILE A 117 -3.71 -10.98 -12.37
CA ILE A 117 -2.58 -10.64 -11.48
C ILE A 117 -1.26 -11.01 -12.17
N SER A 118 -0.24 -10.17 -12.02
CA SER A 118 1.08 -10.40 -12.62
C SER A 118 1.72 -11.68 -12.08
N ASP A 119 2.66 -12.25 -12.84
CA ASP A 119 3.31 -13.52 -12.46
C ASP A 119 4.05 -13.39 -11.14
N THR A 120 4.73 -12.28 -10.88
CA THR A 120 5.37 -12.04 -9.57
C THR A 120 4.34 -11.97 -8.45
N ALA A 121 3.21 -11.28 -8.64
CA ALA A 121 2.14 -11.23 -7.65
C ALA A 121 1.53 -12.63 -7.41
N ARG A 122 1.34 -13.42 -8.47
CA ARG A 122 0.86 -14.80 -8.38
C ARG A 122 1.84 -15.69 -7.62
N HIS A 123 3.12 -15.61 -7.97
CA HIS A 123 4.17 -16.36 -7.28
C HIS A 123 4.22 -16.00 -5.79
N ARG A 124 4.12 -14.72 -5.46
CA ARG A 124 4.07 -14.24 -4.07
C ARG A 124 2.83 -14.71 -3.32
N LEU A 125 1.66 -14.75 -3.99
CA LEU A 125 0.42 -15.23 -3.40
C LEU A 125 0.48 -16.74 -3.05
N VAL A 126 1.12 -17.53 -3.91
CA VAL A 126 1.21 -19.00 -3.75
C VAL A 126 2.36 -19.40 -2.83
N HIS A 127 3.50 -18.76 -2.96
CA HIS A 127 4.74 -19.11 -2.26
C HIS A 127 5.15 -18.09 -1.20
N GLY A 128 4.56 -16.88 -1.25
CA GLY A 128 4.79 -15.85 -0.27
C GLY A 128 4.29 -16.32 1.09
N ARG A 129 5.22 -16.64 1.98
CA ARG A 129 4.90 -16.51 3.40
C ARG A 129 4.31 -15.12 3.56
N GLU A 130 3.15 -15.01 4.20
CA GLU A 130 2.76 -13.72 4.78
C GLU A 130 4.00 -13.22 5.51
N VAL A 131 4.60 -12.14 5.00
CA VAL A 131 5.68 -11.50 5.75
C VAL A 131 4.99 -11.05 7.02
N ARG A 132 5.18 -11.82 8.10
CA ARG A 132 4.66 -11.46 9.41
C ARG A 132 5.30 -10.13 9.73
N ARG A 133 4.54 -9.06 9.61
CA ARG A 133 5.02 -7.73 9.93
C ARG A 133 5.42 -7.72 11.39
N PRO A 134 6.65 -7.33 11.71
CA PRO A 134 7.07 -7.32 13.10
C PRO A 134 6.27 -6.26 13.86
N VAL A 135 5.82 -6.56 15.06
CA VAL A 135 5.16 -5.57 15.91
C VAL A 135 6.23 -4.64 16.48
N LEU A 136 6.26 -3.42 15.98
CA LEU A 136 7.11 -2.36 16.51
C LEU A 136 6.40 -1.63 17.65
N SER A 137 7.15 -1.24 18.67
CA SER A 137 6.66 -0.32 19.70
C SER A 137 6.43 1.08 19.11
N PRO A 138 5.64 1.97 19.75
CA PRO A 138 5.43 3.33 19.27
C PRO A 138 6.74 4.11 19.04
N GLN A 139 7.75 3.90 19.88
CA GLN A 139 9.05 4.54 19.71
C GLN A 139 9.85 3.95 18.54
N GLU A 140 9.84 2.62 18.38
CA GLU A 140 10.47 1.97 17.23
C GLU A 140 9.82 2.42 15.92
N SER A 141 8.50 2.57 15.87
CA SER A 141 7.79 3.08 14.69
C SER A 141 8.16 4.54 14.35
N ARG A 142 8.32 5.40 15.38
CA ARG A 142 8.78 6.78 15.18
C ARG A 142 10.20 6.82 14.64
N VAL A 143 11.11 6.01 15.22
CA VAL A 143 12.50 5.90 14.74
C VAL A 143 12.53 5.36 13.31
N MET A 144 11.73 4.35 13.00
CA MET A 144 11.66 3.77 11.67
C MET A 144 11.27 4.81 10.63
N ARG A 145 10.23 5.60 10.89
CA ARG A 145 9.78 6.67 9.99
C ARG A 145 10.84 7.75 9.79
N ALA A 146 11.33 8.34 10.88
CA ALA A 146 12.28 9.44 10.79
C ALA A 146 13.59 9.01 10.13
N TYR A 147 14.13 7.85 10.53
CA TYR A 147 15.38 7.31 9.97
C TYR A 147 15.22 6.87 8.53
N GLY A 148 14.14 6.21 8.17
CA GLY A 148 13.81 5.80 6.80
C GLY A 148 13.62 6.99 5.88
N ALA A 149 12.93 8.05 6.35
CA ALA A 149 12.78 9.32 5.63
C ALA A 149 14.11 10.11 5.44
N GLY A 150 15.24 9.55 5.90
CA GLY A 150 16.56 10.13 5.66
C GLY A 150 17.13 10.98 6.81
N ALA A 151 16.40 11.17 7.92
CA ALA A 151 16.89 11.94 9.06
C ALA A 151 18.16 11.32 9.66
N ALA A 152 19.15 12.17 10.02
CA ALA A 152 20.35 11.72 10.71
C ALA A 152 19.99 11.20 12.12
N VAL A 153 20.76 10.24 12.64
CA VAL A 153 20.54 9.68 13.99
C VAL A 153 20.47 10.78 15.05
N ARG A 154 21.29 11.83 14.92
CA ARG A 154 21.30 12.99 15.82
C ARG A 154 19.97 13.77 15.74
N THR A 155 19.44 13.98 14.55
CA THR A 155 18.15 14.66 14.34
C THR A 155 17.02 13.86 14.98
N VAL A 156 16.97 12.56 14.70
CA VAL A 156 15.97 11.65 15.33
C VAL A 156 16.07 11.65 16.85
N ALA A 157 17.28 11.72 17.41
CA ALA A 157 17.52 11.78 18.86
C ALA A 157 16.93 13.06 19.47
N VAL A 158 17.15 14.20 18.80
CA VAL A 158 16.58 15.50 19.22
C VAL A 158 15.06 15.46 19.15
N ASP A 159 14.48 15.03 18.02
CA ASP A 159 13.04 15.00 17.78
C ASP A 159 12.27 14.12 18.76
N LEU A 160 12.91 13.02 19.19
CA LEU A 160 12.33 12.06 20.12
C LEU A 160 12.72 12.33 21.59
N ASN A 161 13.54 13.35 21.84
CA ASN A 161 14.08 13.71 23.15
C ASN A 161 14.77 12.51 23.83
N VAL A 162 15.67 11.84 23.11
CA VAL A 162 16.47 10.70 23.59
C VAL A 162 17.93 10.87 23.17
N ALA A 163 18.82 10.08 23.78
CA ALA A 163 20.21 10.08 23.38
C ALA A 163 20.44 9.34 22.05
N GLU A 164 21.47 9.70 21.28
CA GLU A 164 21.79 9.06 19.99
C GLU A 164 22.03 7.55 20.12
N HIS A 165 22.64 7.09 21.22
CA HIS A 165 22.84 5.65 21.43
C HIS A 165 21.52 4.90 21.60
N THR A 166 20.49 5.57 22.15
CA THR A 166 19.14 5.02 22.27
C THR A 166 18.50 4.84 20.91
N VAL A 167 18.66 5.82 20.00
CA VAL A 167 18.20 5.71 18.61
C VAL A 167 18.89 4.54 17.90
N ARG A 168 20.22 4.39 18.05
CA ARG A 168 20.96 3.25 17.48
C ARG A 168 20.47 1.91 18.05
N THR A 169 20.08 1.87 19.31
CA THR A 169 19.49 0.69 19.94
C THR A 169 18.13 0.36 19.33
N TYR A 170 17.27 1.35 19.09
CA TYR A 170 16.01 1.13 18.41
C TYR A 170 16.21 0.62 16.97
N ILE A 171 17.13 1.21 16.20
CA ILE A 171 17.47 0.73 14.85
C ILE A 171 17.89 -0.75 14.88
N LYS A 172 18.74 -1.14 15.85
CA LYS A 172 19.15 -2.54 16.01
C LYS A 172 17.98 -3.46 16.35
N ARG A 173 17.08 -3.04 17.25
CA ARG A 173 15.86 -3.81 17.59
C ARG A 173 14.90 -3.95 16.41
N ILE A 174 14.69 -2.88 15.65
CA ILE A 174 13.89 -2.92 14.43
C ILE A 174 14.45 -3.96 13.46
N ARG A 175 15.76 -3.91 13.17
CA ARG A 175 16.44 -4.89 12.31
C ARG A 175 16.24 -6.33 12.80
N ALA A 176 16.41 -6.57 14.09
CA ALA A 176 16.22 -7.90 14.66
C ALA A 176 14.78 -8.40 14.48
N LYS A 177 13.79 -7.56 14.76
CA LYS A 177 12.38 -7.91 14.58
C LYS A 177 12.01 -8.20 13.12
N TYR A 178 12.56 -7.45 12.17
CA TYR A 178 12.36 -7.71 10.75
C TYR A 178 13.05 -9.01 10.32
N LEU A 179 14.25 -9.27 10.82
CA LEU A 179 14.97 -10.52 10.54
C LEU A 179 14.18 -11.75 11.00
N GLU A 180 13.48 -11.67 12.14
CA GLU A 180 12.57 -12.72 12.63
C GLU A 180 11.42 -13.00 11.67
N THR A 181 11.05 -12.02 10.85
CA THR A 181 10.04 -12.18 9.79
C THR A 181 10.61 -12.57 8.43
N GLY A 182 11.94 -12.75 8.35
CA GLY A 182 12.64 -13.12 7.13
C GLY A 182 13.01 -11.92 6.24
N VAL A 183 12.86 -10.69 6.74
CA VAL A 183 13.22 -9.45 6.02
C VAL A 183 14.50 -8.88 6.61
N THR A 184 15.48 -8.57 5.75
CA THR A 184 16.73 -7.90 6.15
C THR A 184 16.66 -6.41 5.82
N LEU A 185 16.95 -5.55 6.81
CA LEU A 185 17.03 -4.11 6.64
C LEU A 185 18.50 -3.67 6.67
N ASP A 186 19.18 -3.72 5.53
CA ASP A 186 20.63 -3.38 5.44
C ASP A 186 20.86 -1.88 5.27
N SER A 187 20.01 -1.22 4.50
CA SER A 187 20.12 0.19 4.13
C SER A 187 18.97 1.04 4.67
N ARG A 188 19.09 2.38 4.59
CA ARG A 188 17.99 3.30 4.90
C ARG A 188 16.81 3.16 3.94
N VAL A 189 17.11 2.79 2.69
CA VAL A 189 16.06 2.57 1.67
C VAL A 189 15.16 1.41 2.09
N ASP A 190 15.70 0.39 2.74
CA ASP A 190 14.90 -0.73 3.25
C ASP A 190 13.97 -0.27 4.39
N PHE A 191 14.46 0.60 5.27
CA PHE A 191 13.59 1.23 6.28
C PHE A 191 12.46 2.04 5.63
N TYR A 192 12.78 2.84 4.59
CA TYR A 192 11.80 3.64 3.86
C TYR A 192 10.70 2.78 3.23
N ARG A 193 11.06 1.71 2.54
CA ARG A 193 10.12 0.78 1.89
C ARG A 193 9.10 0.19 2.85
N HIS A 194 9.46 0.05 4.12
CA HIS A 194 8.62 -0.57 5.15
C HIS A 194 7.97 0.43 6.13
N ILE A 195 8.06 1.75 5.86
CA ILE A 195 7.44 2.77 6.73
C ILE A 195 5.92 2.57 6.84
N GLY A 196 5.23 2.40 5.71
CA GLY A 196 3.77 2.24 5.65
C GLY A 196 3.25 0.97 6.33
N ASP A 197 4.10 -0.02 6.56
CA ASP A 197 3.72 -1.29 7.15
C ASP A 197 3.31 -1.18 8.64
N HIS A 198 3.65 -0.10 9.32
CA HIS A 198 3.49 0.04 10.79
C HIS A 198 2.39 0.99 11.24
N ASP A 199 1.85 1.84 10.39
CA ASP A 199 0.80 2.80 10.78
C ASP A 199 -0.53 2.10 11.13
N VAL A 200 -0.78 0.93 10.56
CA VAL A 200 -1.97 0.09 10.83
C VAL A 200 -1.96 -0.53 12.24
N ALA A 201 -0.79 -0.92 12.75
CA ALA A 201 -0.68 -1.61 14.04
C ALA A 201 -0.94 -0.68 15.24
N ILE A 202 -0.57 0.60 15.14
CA ILE A 202 -0.72 1.57 16.22
C ILE A 202 -2.20 1.92 16.45
N ARG A 203 -3.00 2.06 15.38
CA ARG A 203 -4.44 2.37 15.49
C ARG A 203 -5.24 1.19 16.06
N ARG A 204 -4.97 -0.04 15.64
CA ARG A 204 -5.63 -1.23 16.20
C ARG A 204 -5.34 -1.46 17.68
N GLY A 205 -4.15 -1.08 18.16
CA GLY A 205 -3.79 -1.11 19.58
C GLY A 205 -4.49 0.00 20.39
N GLY A 206 -4.57 1.20 19.85
CA GLY A 206 -5.22 2.37 20.46
C GLY A 206 -6.73 2.20 20.62
N ASP A 207 -7.39 1.62 19.63
CA ASP A 207 -8.84 1.38 19.68
C ASP A 207 -9.20 0.26 20.66
N ARG A 208 -8.37 -0.78 20.79
CA ARG A 208 -8.58 -1.81 21.81
C ARG A 208 -8.39 -1.28 23.24
N VAL A 209 -7.41 -0.40 23.47
CA VAL A 209 -7.20 0.20 24.80
C VAL A 209 -8.37 1.15 25.14
N ARG A 210 -8.83 1.97 24.21
CA ARG A 210 -10.01 2.84 24.41
C ARG A 210 -11.30 2.07 24.63
N ALA A 211 -11.50 0.96 23.91
CA ALA A 211 -12.68 0.11 24.09
C ALA A 211 -12.70 -0.55 25.48
N VAL A 212 -11.53 -1.00 25.98
CA VAL A 212 -11.40 -1.58 27.32
C VAL A 212 -11.61 -0.53 28.42
N GLU A 213 -11.07 0.68 28.25
CA GLU A 213 -11.28 1.79 29.20
C GLU A 213 -12.73 2.28 29.24
N GLN A 214 -13.43 2.32 28.09
CA GLN A 214 -14.84 2.68 28.04
C GLN A 214 -15.74 1.60 28.66
N GLN A 215 -15.39 0.32 28.49
CA GLN A 215 -16.13 -0.79 29.10
C GLN A 215 -15.95 -0.78 30.63
N ALA A 216 -14.72 -0.60 31.11
CA ALA A 216 -14.42 -0.52 32.55
C ALA A 216 -15.07 0.70 33.23
N GLY A 217 -15.15 1.85 32.51
CA GLY A 217 -15.84 3.06 32.99
C GLY A 217 -17.36 2.89 33.06
N SER A 218 -17.95 2.12 32.15
CA SER A 218 -19.40 1.84 32.13
C SER A 218 -19.81 0.90 33.28
N ASP A 219 -19.00 -0.11 33.57
CA ASP A 219 -19.27 -1.07 34.63
C ASP A 219 -19.16 -0.43 36.03
N ALA A 220 -18.19 0.47 36.22
CA ALA A 220 -18.01 1.21 37.48
C ALA A 220 -19.13 2.22 37.77
N VAL A 221 -19.84 2.70 36.76
CA VAL A 221 -21.00 3.61 36.94
C VAL A 221 -22.28 2.83 37.26
N SER A 222 -22.42 1.61 36.75
CA SER A 222 -23.56 0.73 37.04
C SER A 222 -23.55 0.21 38.49
N GLU A 223 -22.37 -0.12 39.05
CA GLU A 223 -22.24 -0.59 40.44
C GLU A 223 -22.50 0.48 41.52
N ARG A 224 -22.42 1.77 41.17
CA ARG A 224 -22.73 2.87 42.10
C ARG A 224 -24.21 3.26 42.14
N ARG A 225 -25.06 2.65 41.31
CA ARG A 225 -26.52 2.93 41.23
C ARG A 225 -27.38 1.79 41.76
N ALA A 226 -26.78 0.69 42.19
CA ALA A 226 -27.46 -0.40 42.90
C ALA A 226 -27.18 -0.30 44.39
#